data_fba42ea90a455faf73c75dfee02501a9
#
_entry.id   fba42ea90a455faf73c75dfee02501a9
#
_cell.length_a   1.000
_cell.length_b   1.000
_cell.length_c   1.000
_cell.angle_alpha   90.00
_cell.angle_beta   90.00
_cell.angle_gamma   90.00
#
_symmetry.space_group_name_H-M   'P 1'
#
loop_
_entity.id
_entity.type
_entity.pdbx_description
1 polymer ?
#
loop_
_entity_poly.entity_id
_entity_poly.type
_entity_poly.pdbx_seq_one_letter_code
_entity_poly.pdbx_strand_id
1 'polypeptide(L)'
;SAVDVGTGTGVLAAVLAQRWLSNIVATDNDPRALECARFNIQNLGMGKQIKVLEADLFPESKADLVVCNPPWLPGKPTSPIERAIYDENSGMLKAFLAGLAAHLNAGGEGWLILSDLAEHLNLRTREELLGWIEAAGLKVAGRLDAKPKHGKAFDNTDGLFDARCKEMTSLWRLVAA
;
A
#
# COMPACT_ATOMS: atom_id res chain seq x y z
N SER A 1 5.54 -2.89 16.76
CA SER A 1 5.88 -1.73 15.90
C SER A 1 5.31 -1.91 14.50
N ALA A 2 4.98 -0.80 13.84
CA ALA A 2 4.51 -0.83 12.46
C ALA A 2 5.05 0.34 11.63
N VAL A 3 5.11 0.12 10.31
CA VAL A 3 5.40 1.15 9.31
C VAL A 3 4.27 1.16 8.28
N ASP A 4 3.75 2.35 7.96
CA ASP A 4 2.80 2.60 6.88
C ASP A 4 3.54 3.32 5.75
N VAL A 5 3.86 2.59 4.68
CA VAL A 5 4.66 3.06 3.54
C VAL A 5 3.77 3.70 2.48
N GLY A 6 4.06 4.94 2.10
CA GLY A 6 3.22 5.71 1.20
C GLY A 6 1.88 6.05 1.87
N THR A 7 1.95 6.62 3.08
CA THR A 7 0.80 6.79 3.99
C THR A 7 -0.31 7.69 3.43
N GLY A 8 0.00 8.56 2.45
CA GLY A 8 -0.97 9.47 1.87
C GLY A 8 -1.65 10.36 2.92
N THR A 9 -2.92 10.12 3.18
CA THR A 9 -3.70 10.86 4.19
C THR A 9 -3.53 10.36 5.62
N GLY A 10 -2.73 9.31 5.86
CA GLY A 10 -2.53 8.72 7.19
C GLY A 10 -3.58 7.69 7.60
N VAL A 11 -4.45 7.25 6.69
CA VAL A 11 -5.61 6.41 7.04
C VAL A 11 -5.19 5.03 7.55
N LEU A 12 -4.23 4.36 6.93
CA LEU A 12 -3.79 3.04 7.39
C LEU A 12 -3.07 3.14 8.73
N ALA A 13 -2.19 4.13 8.91
CA ALA A 13 -1.55 4.40 10.20
C ALA A 13 -2.59 4.63 11.31
N ALA A 14 -3.66 5.40 11.04
CA ALA A 14 -4.75 5.63 11.99
C ALA A 14 -5.51 4.33 12.31
N VAL A 15 -5.81 3.50 11.32
CA VAL A 15 -6.45 2.18 11.53
C VAL A 15 -5.57 1.29 12.40
N LEU A 16 -4.25 1.26 12.16
CA LEU A 16 -3.30 0.49 12.97
C LEU A 16 -3.28 0.98 14.43
N ALA A 17 -3.29 2.30 14.65
CA ALA A 17 -3.36 2.89 15.99
C ALA A 17 -4.66 2.52 16.73
N GLN A 18 -5.79 2.51 16.04
CA GLN A 18 -7.07 2.03 16.58
C GLN A 18 -7.06 0.55 16.95
N ARG A 19 -6.15 -0.24 16.36
CA ARG A 19 -5.93 -1.67 16.67
C ARG A 19 -4.86 -1.88 17.75
N TRP A 20 -4.63 -0.87 18.59
CA TRP A 20 -3.76 -0.90 19.76
C TRP A 20 -2.26 -0.93 19.47
N LEU A 21 -1.82 -0.62 18.25
CA LEU A 21 -0.41 -0.41 17.99
C LEU A 21 0.01 0.99 18.50
N SER A 22 1.10 1.05 19.25
CA SER A 22 1.55 2.28 19.91
C SER A 22 2.82 2.90 19.32
N ASN A 23 3.48 2.20 18.41
CA ASN A 23 4.71 2.65 17.77
C ASN A 23 4.58 2.48 16.25
N ILE A 24 4.06 3.51 15.59
CA ILE A 24 3.78 3.52 14.16
C ILE A 24 4.56 4.64 13.50
N VAL A 25 5.28 4.32 12.43
CA VAL A 25 5.92 5.30 11.55
C VAL A 25 5.15 5.32 10.23
N ALA A 26 4.65 6.50 9.85
CA ALA A 26 3.97 6.73 8.59
C ALA A 26 4.89 7.51 7.65
N THR A 27 5.23 6.95 6.49
CA THR A 27 6.16 7.56 5.54
C THR A 27 5.48 7.96 4.23
N ASP A 28 5.94 9.05 3.65
CA ASP A 28 5.58 9.47 2.29
C ASP A 28 6.71 10.36 1.75
N ASN A 29 6.79 10.54 0.44
CA ASN A 29 7.71 11.46 -0.21
C ASN A 29 7.03 12.70 -0.81
N ASP A 30 5.68 12.76 -0.80
CA ASP A 30 4.92 13.96 -1.23
C ASP A 30 4.68 14.88 -0.02
N PRO A 31 5.22 16.12 -0.01
CA PRO A 31 5.02 17.07 1.09
C PRO A 31 3.55 17.35 1.42
N ARG A 32 2.65 17.31 0.43
CA ARG A 32 1.22 17.55 0.63
C ARG A 32 0.56 16.35 1.32
N ALA A 33 0.97 15.12 0.98
CA ALA A 33 0.53 13.92 1.66
C ALA A 33 0.96 13.95 3.13
N LEU A 34 2.22 14.29 3.40
CA LEU A 34 2.76 14.43 4.75
C LEU A 34 2.03 15.49 5.58
N GLU A 35 1.72 16.64 5.00
CA GLU A 35 0.94 17.70 5.66
C GLU A 35 -0.47 17.19 6.01
N CYS A 36 -1.15 16.57 5.05
CA CYS A 36 -2.47 15.98 5.24
C CYS A 36 -2.46 14.89 6.33
N ALA A 37 -1.49 13.98 6.30
CA ALA A 37 -1.35 12.93 7.31
C ALA A 37 -1.14 13.52 8.71
N ARG A 38 -0.24 14.50 8.87
CA ARG A 38 0.01 15.17 10.15
C ARG A 38 -1.26 15.84 10.69
N PHE A 39 -1.98 16.55 9.83
CA PHE A 39 -3.24 17.21 10.19
C PHE A 39 -4.28 16.19 10.66
N ASN A 40 -4.49 15.11 9.92
CA ASN A 40 -5.47 14.07 10.27
C ASN A 40 -5.10 13.36 11.57
N ILE A 41 -3.84 12.96 11.74
CA ILE A 41 -3.34 12.26 12.92
C ILE A 41 -3.48 13.15 14.17
N GLN A 42 -3.20 14.45 14.04
CA GLN A 42 -3.38 15.42 15.14
C GLN A 42 -4.85 15.55 15.52
N ASN A 43 -5.75 15.72 14.54
CA ASN A 43 -7.19 15.83 14.77
C ASN A 43 -7.80 14.58 15.41
N LEU A 44 -7.26 13.41 15.10
CA LEU A 44 -7.66 12.13 15.71
C LEU A 44 -7.04 11.90 17.09
N GLY A 45 -6.17 12.80 17.56
CA GLY A 45 -5.49 12.66 18.86
C GLY A 45 -4.44 11.54 18.91
N MET A 46 -3.96 11.07 17.73
CA MET A 46 -3.08 9.89 17.62
C MET A 46 -1.59 10.23 17.53
N GLY A 47 -1.20 11.49 17.70
CA GLY A 47 0.20 11.94 17.58
C GLY A 47 1.19 11.32 18.56
N LYS A 48 0.71 10.68 19.64
CA LYS A 48 1.56 9.90 20.57
C LYS A 48 1.90 8.51 20.05
N GLN A 49 1.08 7.97 19.14
CA GLN A 49 1.21 6.61 18.60
C GLN A 49 1.83 6.60 17.20
N ILE A 50 1.65 7.70 16.44
CA ILE A 50 2.02 7.79 15.03
C ILE A 50 2.99 8.94 14.81
N LYS A 51 4.16 8.63 14.25
CA LYS A 51 5.15 9.60 13.78
C LYS A 51 5.13 9.66 12.26
N VAL A 52 4.92 10.84 11.68
CA VAL A 52 4.94 11.07 10.24
C VAL A 52 6.31 11.55 9.81
N LEU A 53 6.96 10.81 8.90
CA LEU A 53 8.31 11.09 8.39
C LEU A 53 8.28 11.24 6.87
N GLU A 54 9.11 12.14 6.37
CA GLU A 54 9.47 12.18 4.95
C GLU A 54 10.51 11.10 4.69
N ALA A 55 10.19 10.17 3.80
CA ALA A 55 11.11 9.13 3.35
C ALA A 55 10.69 8.61 1.97
N ASP A 56 11.66 8.18 1.19
CA ASP A 56 11.41 7.44 -0.04
C ASP A 56 11.19 5.96 0.32
N LEU A 57 9.92 5.59 0.47
CA LEU A 57 9.39 4.31 0.94
C LEU A 57 9.65 4.06 2.43
N PHE A 58 10.79 3.52 2.81
CA PHE A 58 11.04 2.99 4.15
C PHE A 58 11.77 3.99 5.07
N PRO A 59 11.46 3.98 6.38
CA PRO A 59 12.34 4.60 7.37
C PRO A 59 13.59 3.74 7.61
N GLU A 60 14.59 4.28 8.30
CA GLU A 60 15.78 3.51 8.68
C GLU A 60 15.50 2.35 9.64
N SER A 61 14.40 2.42 10.38
CA SER A 61 14.03 1.43 11.39
C SER A 61 13.30 0.23 10.78
N LYS A 62 13.50 -0.94 11.39
CA LYS A 62 12.69 -2.14 11.12
C LYS A 62 11.40 -2.14 11.94
N ALA A 63 10.42 -2.93 11.49
CA ALA A 63 9.14 -3.10 12.18
C ALA A 63 8.66 -4.56 12.17
N ASP A 64 7.72 -4.86 13.06
CA ASP A 64 7.06 -6.17 13.12
C ASP A 64 5.98 -6.29 12.05
N LEU A 65 5.43 -5.15 11.63
CA LEU A 65 4.45 -5.03 10.55
C LEU A 65 4.81 -3.87 9.64
N VAL A 66 4.91 -4.13 8.34
CA VAL A 66 5.05 -3.09 7.32
C VAL A 66 3.86 -3.15 6.39
N VAL A 67 3.04 -2.10 6.34
CA VAL A 67 1.89 -2.03 5.43
C VAL A 67 2.16 -1.08 4.28
N CYS A 68 1.60 -1.40 3.11
CA CYS A 68 1.65 -0.54 1.93
C CYS A 68 0.37 -0.71 1.10
N ASN A 69 -0.20 0.42 0.70
CA ASN A 69 -1.25 0.49 -0.32
C ASN A 69 -0.73 1.34 -1.48
N PRO A 70 0.11 0.78 -2.38
CA PRO A 70 0.67 1.52 -3.50
C PRO A 70 -0.40 1.86 -4.53
N PRO A 71 -0.14 2.76 -5.48
CA PRO A 71 -1.01 2.94 -6.64
C PRO A 71 -1.16 1.62 -7.40
N TRP A 72 -2.39 1.31 -7.86
CA TRP A 72 -2.71 -0.05 -8.34
C TRP A 72 -2.49 -0.25 -9.84
N LEU A 73 -2.53 0.82 -10.64
CA LEU A 73 -2.46 0.75 -12.09
C LEU A 73 -1.07 1.12 -12.61
N PRO A 74 -0.40 0.22 -13.37
CA PRO A 74 0.84 0.56 -14.08
C PRO A 74 0.54 1.57 -15.19
N GLY A 75 0.87 2.82 -14.97
CA GLY A 75 0.64 3.90 -15.91
C GLY A 75 1.38 5.16 -15.50
N LYS A 76 1.54 6.09 -16.45
CA LYS A 76 2.21 7.36 -16.17
C LYS A 76 1.22 8.37 -15.63
N PRO A 77 1.39 8.87 -14.40
CA PRO A 77 0.55 9.93 -13.88
C PRO A 77 0.80 11.24 -14.63
N THR A 78 -0.27 11.93 -15.02
CA THR A 78 -0.21 13.23 -15.71
C THR A 78 -0.46 14.39 -14.75
N SER A 79 -0.92 14.09 -13.55
CA SER A 79 -1.18 15.07 -12.49
C SER A 79 -0.76 14.53 -11.11
N PRO A 80 -0.56 15.43 -10.12
CA PRO A 80 -0.25 15.01 -8.75
C PRO A 80 -1.30 14.12 -8.10
N ILE A 81 -2.58 14.29 -8.44
CA ILE A 81 -3.67 13.44 -7.91
C ILE A 81 -3.61 12.04 -8.50
N GLU A 82 -3.20 11.93 -9.75
CA GLU A 82 -3.09 10.64 -10.45
C GLU A 82 -1.95 9.76 -9.90
N ARG A 83 -0.96 10.33 -9.20
CA ARG A 83 0.08 9.56 -8.50
C ARG A 83 -0.49 8.63 -7.43
N ALA A 84 -1.68 8.88 -6.91
CA ALA A 84 -2.36 7.99 -5.99
C ALA A 84 -3.00 6.77 -6.71
N ILE A 85 -3.09 6.79 -8.04
CA ILE A 85 -3.77 5.78 -8.85
C ILE A 85 -2.79 5.04 -9.76
N TYR A 86 -1.84 5.79 -10.34
CA TYR A 86 -0.90 5.28 -11.35
C TYR A 86 0.53 5.21 -10.81
N ASP A 87 1.14 4.05 -11.00
CA ASP A 87 2.53 3.72 -10.66
C ASP A 87 3.27 3.31 -11.93
N GLU A 88 4.01 4.23 -12.54
CA GLU A 88 4.69 3.99 -13.81
C GLU A 88 5.56 2.73 -13.73
N ASN A 89 5.28 1.76 -14.60
CA ASN A 89 5.94 0.45 -14.67
C ASN A 89 5.89 -0.35 -13.34
N SER A 90 4.91 -0.10 -12.47
CA SER A 90 4.84 -0.66 -11.11
C SER A 90 6.11 -0.39 -10.29
N GLY A 91 6.68 0.80 -10.43
CA GLY A 91 7.97 1.16 -9.83
C GLY A 91 7.94 1.18 -8.31
N MET A 92 6.93 1.82 -7.72
CA MET A 92 6.74 1.86 -6.27
C MET A 92 6.48 0.45 -5.70
N LEU A 93 5.61 -0.33 -6.35
CA LEU A 93 5.30 -1.70 -5.95
C LEU A 93 6.55 -2.59 -5.94
N LYS A 94 7.34 -2.55 -7.00
CA LYS A 94 8.59 -3.32 -7.12
C LYS A 94 9.62 -2.89 -6.08
N ALA A 95 9.79 -1.58 -5.87
CA ALA A 95 10.72 -1.04 -4.89
C ALA A 95 10.28 -1.38 -3.45
N PHE A 96 8.98 -1.35 -3.15
CA PHE A 96 8.44 -1.82 -1.88
C PHE A 96 8.77 -3.29 -1.64
N LEU A 97 8.50 -4.17 -2.61
CA LEU A 97 8.80 -5.61 -2.49
C LEU A 97 10.30 -5.84 -2.27
N ALA A 98 11.15 -5.20 -3.07
CA ALA A 98 12.60 -5.34 -2.99
C ALA A 98 13.18 -4.90 -1.63
N GLY A 99 12.61 -3.86 -1.01
CA GLY A 99 13.07 -3.33 0.28
C GLY A 99 12.46 -4.03 1.51
N LEU A 100 11.33 -4.72 1.35
CA LEU A 100 10.52 -5.18 2.48
C LEU A 100 11.26 -6.08 3.45
N ALA A 101 11.96 -7.12 2.97
CA ALA A 101 12.66 -8.07 3.83
C ALA A 101 13.72 -7.40 4.72
N ALA A 102 14.41 -6.36 4.22
CA ALA A 102 15.42 -5.62 4.97
C ALA A 102 14.82 -4.77 6.11
N HIS A 103 13.55 -4.40 6.02
CA HIS A 103 12.85 -3.54 6.99
C HIS A 103 11.91 -4.29 7.92
N LEU A 104 11.86 -5.63 7.83
CA LEU A 104 11.13 -6.48 8.77
C LEU A 104 12.02 -6.91 9.93
N ASN A 105 11.48 -6.90 11.15
CA ASN A 105 12.03 -7.62 12.27
C ASN A 105 11.95 -9.14 12.02
N ALA A 106 12.70 -9.93 12.77
CA ALA A 106 12.60 -11.40 12.72
C ALA A 106 11.16 -11.82 13.06
N GLY A 107 10.53 -12.58 12.16
CA GLY A 107 9.12 -13.00 12.28
C GLY A 107 8.09 -11.91 11.95
N GLY A 108 8.54 -10.75 11.47
CA GLY A 108 7.65 -9.68 11.00
C GLY A 108 6.97 -10.00 9.67
N GLU A 109 5.91 -9.27 9.37
CA GLU A 109 5.11 -9.42 8.16
C GLU A 109 5.03 -8.11 7.36
N GLY A 110 5.04 -8.22 6.04
CA GLY A 110 4.62 -7.17 5.12
C GLY A 110 3.17 -7.39 4.69
N TRP A 111 2.36 -6.34 4.74
CA TRP A 111 0.98 -6.36 4.29
C TRP A 111 0.82 -5.44 3.09
N LEU A 112 0.66 -6.04 1.91
CA LEU A 112 0.45 -5.32 0.66
C LEU A 112 -1.04 -5.34 0.30
N ILE A 113 -1.64 -4.14 0.16
CA ILE A 113 -3.00 -3.97 -0.32
C ILE A 113 -2.96 -3.68 -1.81
N LEU A 114 -3.58 -4.53 -2.62
CA LEU A 114 -3.52 -4.41 -4.07
C LEU A 114 -4.82 -4.87 -4.72
N SER A 115 -5.32 -4.10 -5.69
CA SER A 115 -6.41 -4.53 -6.57
C SER A 115 -5.88 -5.33 -7.75
N ASP A 116 -6.65 -6.32 -8.19
CA ASP A 116 -6.38 -7.05 -9.43
C ASP A 116 -6.93 -6.35 -10.69
N LEU A 117 -7.38 -5.10 -10.56
CA LEU A 117 -7.88 -4.31 -11.69
C LEU A 117 -6.85 -4.24 -12.84
N ALA A 118 -5.56 -4.10 -12.51
CA ALA A 118 -4.49 -4.10 -13.51
C ALA A 118 -4.42 -5.43 -14.29
N GLU A 119 -4.75 -6.56 -13.67
CA GLU A 119 -4.80 -7.88 -14.31
C GLU A 119 -5.99 -7.94 -15.30
N HIS A 120 -7.17 -7.46 -14.90
CA HIS A 120 -8.34 -7.39 -15.76
C HIS A 120 -8.19 -6.42 -16.94
N LEU A 121 -7.29 -5.44 -16.81
CA LEU A 121 -6.94 -4.49 -17.88
C LEU A 121 -5.73 -4.95 -18.72
N ASN A 122 -5.16 -6.13 -18.46
CA ASN A 122 -3.97 -6.67 -19.13
C ASN A 122 -2.73 -5.73 -18.99
N LEU A 123 -2.63 -4.99 -17.90
CA LEU A 123 -1.51 -4.08 -17.61
C LEU A 123 -0.43 -4.73 -16.74
N ARG A 124 -0.78 -5.80 -16.02
CA ARG A 124 0.10 -6.62 -15.18
C ARG A 124 -0.56 -7.97 -15.01
N THR A 125 0.21 -9.05 -15.02
CA THR A 125 -0.30 -10.39 -14.72
C THR A 125 -0.10 -10.78 -13.26
N ARG A 126 -0.83 -11.79 -12.81
CA ARG A 126 -0.65 -12.40 -11.49
C ARG A 126 0.72 -13.06 -11.37
N GLU A 127 1.17 -13.71 -12.45
CA GLU A 127 2.46 -14.37 -12.52
C GLU A 127 3.62 -13.38 -12.37
N GLU A 128 3.51 -12.19 -12.98
CA GLU A 128 4.50 -11.12 -12.79
C GLU A 128 4.57 -10.67 -11.33
N LEU A 129 3.43 -10.45 -10.67
CA LEU A 129 3.39 -10.07 -9.25
C LEU A 129 4.06 -11.14 -8.37
N LEU A 130 3.72 -12.42 -8.57
CA LEU A 130 4.29 -13.52 -7.81
C LEU A 130 5.79 -13.67 -8.07
N GLY A 131 6.24 -13.49 -9.33
CA GLY A 131 7.65 -13.50 -9.69
C GLY A 131 8.44 -12.36 -9.01
N TRP A 132 7.86 -11.15 -8.87
CA TRP A 132 8.51 -10.06 -8.15
C TRP A 132 8.59 -10.32 -6.64
N ILE A 133 7.56 -10.94 -6.04
CA ILE A 133 7.57 -11.35 -4.64
C ILE A 133 8.70 -12.36 -4.38
N GLU A 134 8.81 -13.40 -5.23
CA GLU A 134 9.84 -14.42 -5.11
C GLU A 134 11.25 -13.84 -5.34
N ALA A 135 11.42 -13.03 -6.38
CA ALA A 135 12.70 -12.39 -6.69
C ALA A 135 13.18 -11.43 -5.57
N ALA A 136 12.26 -10.88 -4.78
CA ALA A 136 12.55 -10.07 -3.61
C ALA A 136 12.92 -10.88 -2.34
N GLY A 137 13.02 -12.22 -2.43
CA GLY A 137 13.28 -13.08 -1.28
C GLY A 137 12.11 -13.14 -0.30
N LEU A 138 10.89 -12.98 -0.81
CA LEU A 138 9.64 -13.01 -0.04
C LEU A 138 8.80 -14.23 -0.44
N LYS A 139 7.92 -14.63 0.47
CA LYS A 139 6.87 -15.63 0.20
C LYS A 139 5.52 -15.16 0.71
N VAL A 140 4.47 -15.61 0.06
CA VAL A 140 3.09 -15.34 0.47
C VAL A 140 2.72 -16.25 1.64
N ALA A 141 2.55 -15.68 2.83
CA ALA A 141 2.08 -16.38 4.02
C ALA A 141 0.55 -16.52 4.07
N GLY A 142 -0.17 -15.66 3.34
CA GLY A 142 -1.62 -15.69 3.24
C GLY A 142 -2.17 -14.54 2.42
N ARG A 143 -3.47 -14.65 2.08
CA ARG A 143 -4.19 -13.60 1.34
C ARG A 143 -5.62 -13.50 1.84
N LEU A 144 -6.12 -12.27 1.96
CA LEU A 144 -7.51 -11.96 2.26
C LEU A 144 -8.08 -11.14 1.11
N ASP A 145 -9.22 -11.56 0.58
CA ASP A 145 -9.86 -10.93 -0.56
C ASP A 145 -11.14 -10.21 -0.14
N ALA A 146 -11.38 -9.02 -0.68
CA ALA A 146 -12.58 -8.24 -0.48
C ALA A 146 -13.07 -7.66 -1.80
N LYS A 147 -14.36 -7.83 -2.09
CA LYS A 147 -14.97 -7.22 -3.26
C LYS A 147 -15.21 -5.72 -2.99
N PRO A 148 -14.80 -4.82 -3.90
CA PRO A 148 -15.09 -3.39 -3.75
C PRO A 148 -16.59 -3.12 -3.65
N LYS A 149 -16.97 -2.19 -2.73
CA LYS A 149 -18.39 -1.81 -2.50
C LYS A 149 -18.64 -0.32 -2.76
N HIS A 150 -17.70 0.38 -3.43
CA HIS A 150 -17.86 1.81 -3.74
C HIS A 150 -18.73 2.03 -4.99
N GLY A 151 -19.33 3.23 -5.10
CA GLY A 151 -20.28 3.54 -6.17
C GLY A 151 -19.78 3.34 -7.60
N LYS A 152 -18.48 3.62 -7.88
CA LYS A 152 -17.88 3.37 -9.20
C LYS A 152 -17.83 1.90 -9.60
N ALA A 153 -17.86 0.96 -8.64
CA ALA A 153 -17.91 -0.47 -8.95
C ALA A 153 -19.25 -0.89 -9.58
N PHE A 154 -20.29 -0.02 -9.48
CA PHE A 154 -21.64 -0.25 -9.98
C PHE A 154 -22.06 0.78 -11.04
N ASP A 155 -21.15 1.65 -11.48
CA ASP A 155 -21.43 2.68 -12.49
C ASP A 155 -21.20 2.11 -13.88
N ASN A 156 -22.28 1.75 -14.55
CA ASN A 156 -22.28 1.21 -15.91
C ASN A 156 -21.91 2.23 -17.00
N THR A 157 -21.73 3.50 -16.64
CA THR A 157 -21.23 4.55 -17.54
C THR A 157 -19.70 4.71 -17.47
N ASP A 158 -19.03 4.09 -16.49
CA ASP A 158 -17.57 4.05 -16.39
C ASP A 158 -16.98 3.16 -17.50
N GLY A 159 -16.05 3.69 -18.29
CA GLY A 159 -15.35 2.93 -19.34
C GLY A 159 -14.58 1.69 -18.82
N LEU A 160 -14.38 1.57 -17.52
CA LEU A 160 -13.74 0.43 -16.86
C LEU A 160 -14.75 -0.51 -16.17
N PHE A 161 -16.06 -0.33 -16.40
CA PHE A 161 -17.12 -1.05 -15.70
C PHE A 161 -16.93 -2.58 -15.73
N ASP A 162 -16.65 -3.16 -16.89
CA ASP A 162 -16.48 -4.61 -17.05
C ASP A 162 -15.31 -5.16 -16.23
N ALA A 163 -14.21 -4.41 -16.14
CA ALA A 163 -13.05 -4.77 -15.32
C ALA A 163 -13.36 -4.57 -13.83
N ARG A 164 -14.04 -3.46 -13.46
CA ARG A 164 -14.42 -3.17 -12.07
C ARG A 164 -15.44 -4.15 -11.51
N CYS A 165 -16.34 -4.69 -12.32
CA CYS A 165 -17.28 -5.73 -11.88
C CYS A 165 -16.59 -7.02 -11.43
N LYS A 166 -15.41 -7.29 -11.99
CA LYS A 166 -14.58 -8.47 -11.68
C LYS A 166 -13.55 -8.18 -10.59
N GLU A 167 -13.29 -6.91 -10.31
CA GLU A 167 -12.23 -6.44 -9.41
C GLU A 167 -12.33 -7.06 -8.02
N MET A 168 -11.18 -7.49 -7.52
CA MET A 168 -10.97 -7.94 -6.16
C MET A 168 -9.81 -7.16 -5.54
N THR A 169 -10.03 -6.59 -4.37
CA THR A 169 -8.96 -6.01 -3.56
C THR A 169 -8.44 -7.07 -2.60
N SER A 170 -7.13 -7.28 -2.61
CA SER A 170 -6.48 -8.31 -1.80
C SER A 170 -5.50 -7.69 -0.82
N LEU A 171 -5.51 -8.18 0.42
CA LEU A 171 -4.44 -8.00 1.39
C LEU A 171 -3.52 -9.22 1.29
N TRP A 172 -2.32 -9.02 0.77
CA TRP A 172 -1.27 -10.02 0.69
C TRP A 172 -0.42 -9.97 1.96
N ARG A 173 -0.30 -11.08 2.68
CA ARG A 173 0.60 -11.23 3.81
C ARG A 173 1.91 -11.84 3.31
N LEU A 174 2.99 -11.08 3.43
CA LEU A 174 4.31 -11.42 2.92
C LEU A 174 5.28 -11.60 4.08
N VAL A 175 6.14 -12.60 4.00
CA VAL A 175 7.23 -12.83 4.97
C VAL A 175 8.53 -13.07 4.22
N ALA A 176 9.67 -12.86 4.87
CA ALA A 176 10.97 -13.26 4.32
C ALA A 176 10.98 -14.78 4.08
N ALA A 177 11.60 -15.20 2.95
CA ALA A 177 11.66 -16.60 2.53
C ALA A 177 12.64 -17.42 3.40
#